data_3f50b0ed5515a042790a1f21e9ab5384
#
_entry.id   3f50b0ed5515a042790a1f21e9ab5384
#
_cell.length_a   1.000
_cell.length_b   1.000
_cell.length_c   1.000
_cell.angle_alpha   90.00
_cell.angle_beta   90.00
_cell.angle_gamma   90.00
#
_symmetry.space_group_name_H-M   'P 1'
#
loop_
_entity.id
_entity.type
_entity.pdbx_description
1 polymer ?
#
loop_
_entity_poly.entity_id
_entity_poly.type
_entity_poly.pdbx_seq_one_letter_code
_entity_poly.pdbx_strand_id
1 'polypeptide(L)'
;TEENRKKELLMKRILMLGLLALSLLCGTAFAKTGEGMTIWFDTGGSVGDGYGTIVQNGAKAAAADMWCELRLLYSDWNPETMITHFRNAVAARPDGIVVMGHPGDAAFGPLVDAAVKQGIVVTSIDTALPETQARHRAKGFGYVGTDNYTQGKALAEEVLRRTNLKKGDRAFVWGLKRIPDRGRRAQAIVEMLEQAGVTVDYQEITPEIDKDPVLGAPVVAGQLGRHPDTKVIIVDHGSLTAQMGNHLKNAGVKPNTVYVAGFSLSPATAAAIENGYVQLVSEAQPYVMGYFGVVQTVLSKKYGFTGFSIDTGGGIVDAANIGAVSAFAKQGLR
;
A
#
# COMPACT_ATOMS: atom_id res chain seq x y z
N THR A 1 52.00 -19.43 -51.78
CA THR A 1 52.09 -20.83 -51.32
C THR A 1 50.91 -21.16 -50.39
N GLU A 2 50.54 -22.41 -50.34
CA GLU A 2 49.41 -22.90 -49.52
C GLU A 2 49.53 -22.56 -48.02
N GLU A 3 50.77 -22.52 -47.56
CA GLU A 3 51.11 -22.15 -46.16
C GLU A 3 50.79 -20.68 -45.81
N ASN A 4 51.02 -19.75 -46.72
CA ASN A 4 50.68 -18.35 -46.56
C ASN A 4 49.16 -18.13 -46.54
N ARG A 5 48.40 -18.89 -47.28
CA ARG A 5 46.95 -18.86 -47.30
C ARG A 5 46.35 -19.38 -45.99
N LYS A 6 46.95 -20.43 -45.43
CA LYS A 6 46.53 -20.96 -44.08
C LYS A 6 46.84 -19.99 -42.97
N LYS A 7 47.98 -19.31 -42.99
CA LYS A 7 48.32 -18.26 -41.99
C LYS A 7 47.38 -17.06 -42.10
N GLU A 8 47.02 -16.63 -43.28
CA GLU A 8 46.06 -15.52 -43.50
C GLU A 8 44.64 -15.86 -43.02
N LEU A 9 44.18 -17.10 -43.27
CA LEU A 9 42.91 -17.60 -42.77
C LEU A 9 42.87 -17.71 -41.23
N LEU A 10 43.97 -18.16 -40.63
CA LEU A 10 44.07 -18.26 -39.18
C LEU A 10 44.06 -16.86 -38.53
N MET A 11 44.79 -15.91 -39.10
CA MET A 11 44.82 -14.52 -38.63
C MET A 11 43.42 -13.86 -38.73
N LYS A 12 42.69 -14.07 -39.85
CA LYS A 12 41.30 -13.58 -40.00
C LYS A 12 40.35 -14.19 -38.99
N ARG A 13 40.51 -15.49 -38.69
CA ARG A 13 39.70 -16.16 -37.64
C ARG A 13 39.98 -15.61 -36.23
N ILE A 14 41.27 -15.38 -35.91
CA ILE A 14 41.69 -14.79 -34.61
C ILE A 14 41.15 -13.35 -34.50
N LEU A 15 41.24 -12.57 -35.58
CA LEU A 15 40.68 -11.20 -35.59
C LEU A 15 39.15 -11.19 -35.45
N MET A 16 38.44 -12.10 -36.11
CA MET A 16 36.99 -12.26 -35.96
C MET A 16 36.58 -12.71 -34.55
N LEU A 17 37.29 -13.64 -33.96
CA LEU A 17 37.06 -14.08 -32.58
C LEU A 17 37.38 -12.98 -31.57
N GLY A 18 38.42 -12.20 -31.80
CA GLY A 18 38.74 -11.01 -30.99
C GLY A 18 37.67 -9.91 -31.08
N LEU A 19 37.13 -9.63 -32.29
CA LEU A 19 36.03 -8.72 -32.49
C LEU A 19 34.70 -9.21 -31.85
N LEU A 20 34.42 -10.52 -31.93
CA LEU A 20 33.27 -11.14 -31.29
C LEU A 20 33.38 -11.11 -29.75
N ALA A 21 34.60 -11.35 -29.20
CA ALA A 21 34.85 -11.23 -27.75
C ALA A 21 34.77 -9.79 -27.27
N LEU A 22 35.20 -8.82 -28.07
CA LEU A 22 35.07 -7.37 -27.75
C LEU A 22 33.62 -6.89 -27.82
N SER A 23 32.81 -7.43 -28.72
CA SER A 23 31.36 -7.13 -28.78
C SER A 23 30.55 -7.76 -27.63
N LEU A 24 31.04 -8.90 -27.11
CA LEU A 24 30.44 -9.51 -25.89
C LEU A 24 30.85 -8.79 -24.58
N LEU A 25 31.98 -8.07 -24.59
CA LEU A 25 32.41 -7.21 -23.46
C LEU A 25 31.80 -5.81 -23.49
N CYS A 26 31.23 -5.36 -24.61
CA CYS A 26 30.27 -4.27 -24.66
C CYS A 26 28.92 -4.76 -24.18
N GLY A 27 28.85 -5.33 -22.97
CA GLY A 27 27.64 -5.41 -22.22
C GLY A 27 27.05 -4.00 -22.19
N THR A 28 25.87 -3.83 -22.77
CA THR A 28 25.11 -2.60 -22.63
C THR A 28 25.11 -2.27 -21.14
N ALA A 29 25.91 -1.29 -20.74
CA ALA A 29 25.77 -0.69 -19.43
C ALA A 29 24.35 -0.13 -19.44
N PHE A 30 23.38 -0.93 -19.00
CA PHE A 30 22.04 -0.43 -18.69
C PHE A 30 22.29 0.71 -17.73
N ALA A 31 22.05 1.94 -18.21
CA ALA A 31 22.23 3.12 -17.39
C ALA A 31 21.39 2.89 -16.13
N LYS A 32 22.06 2.76 -14.99
CA LYS A 32 21.45 2.60 -13.68
C LYS A 32 20.57 3.82 -13.44
N THR A 33 19.26 3.67 -13.59
CA THR A 33 18.34 4.80 -13.80
C THR A 33 18.39 5.80 -12.64
N GLY A 34 18.42 5.33 -11.40
CA GLY A 34 18.44 6.16 -10.20
C GLY A 34 19.80 6.22 -9.51
N GLU A 35 20.90 5.85 -10.18
CA GLU A 35 22.25 5.88 -9.58
C GLU A 35 22.61 7.29 -9.08
N GLY A 36 22.99 7.35 -7.79
CA GLY A 36 23.30 8.61 -7.09
C GLY A 36 22.07 9.36 -6.56
N MET A 37 20.85 8.87 -6.81
CA MET A 37 19.63 9.46 -6.24
C MET A 37 19.33 8.91 -4.86
N THR A 38 18.85 9.78 -3.97
CA THR A 38 18.35 9.43 -2.63
C THR A 38 16.86 9.70 -2.55
N ILE A 39 16.09 8.67 -2.18
CA ILE A 39 14.64 8.74 -1.98
C ILE A 39 14.33 8.57 -0.49
N TRP A 40 13.66 9.54 0.11
CA TRP A 40 13.11 9.41 1.46
C TRP A 40 11.70 8.84 1.36
N PHE A 41 11.40 7.83 2.15
CA PHE A 41 10.16 7.07 2.06
C PHE A 41 9.56 6.83 3.45
N ASP A 42 8.40 7.44 3.72
CA ASP A 42 7.63 7.13 4.93
C ASP A 42 6.69 5.95 4.67
N THR A 43 6.88 4.87 5.43
CA THR A 43 6.10 3.63 5.30
C THR A 43 4.73 3.71 5.98
N GLY A 44 4.49 4.76 6.75
CA GLY A 44 3.26 4.99 7.53
C GLY A 44 3.29 4.31 8.90
N GLY A 45 3.54 3.02 8.95
CA GLY A 45 3.47 2.22 10.18
C GLY A 45 4.70 2.28 11.08
N SER A 46 4.65 1.47 12.13
CA SER A 46 5.80 1.14 12.97
C SER A 46 6.70 0.12 12.29
N VAL A 47 7.93 -0.04 12.81
CA VAL A 47 8.80 -1.14 12.39
C VAL A 47 8.11 -2.48 12.70
N GLY A 48 7.91 -3.31 11.68
CA GLY A 48 7.23 -4.61 11.81
C GLY A 48 5.70 -4.55 11.73
N ASP A 49 5.12 -3.37 11.50
CA ASP A 49 3.69 -3.25 11.17
C ASP A 49 3.35 -4.10 9.93
N GLY A 50 2.21 -4.80 9.97
CA GLY A 50 1.85 -5.75 8.94
C GLY A 50 1.66 -5.11 7.55
N TYR A 51 1.01 -3.94 7.49
CA TYR A 51 0.80 -3.21 6.24
C TYR A 51 2.06 -2.46 5.80
N GLY A 52 2.64 -1.69 6.70
CA GLY A 52 3.86 -0.91 6.45
C GLY A 52 5.04 -1.77 6.02
N THR A 53 5.16 -3.00 6.53
CA THR A 53 6.19 -3.96 6.10
C THR A 53 6.02 -4.37 4.63
N ILE A 54 4.80 -4.59 4.15
CA ILE A 54 4.53 -4.96 2.75
C ILE A 54 4.85 -3.78 1.82
N VAL A 55 4.44 -2.56 2.19
CA VAL A 55 4.81 -1.32 1.48
C VAL A 55 6.32 -1.17 1.40
N GLN A 56 7.02 -1.35 2.54
CA GLN A 56 8.48 -1.28 2.63
C GLN A 56 9.17 -2.30 1.71
N ASN A 57 8.65 -3.53 1.63
CA ASN A 57 9.23 -4.57 0.78
C ASN A 57 9.15 -4.17 -0.70
N GLY A 58 8.03 -3.60 -1.14
CA GLY A 58 7.89 -3.04 -2.48
C GLY A 58 8.87 -1.89 -2.75
N ALA A 59 8.97 -0.96 -1.81
CA ALA A 59 9.89 0.18 -1.94
C ALA A 59 11.37 -0.26 -2.02
N LYS A 60 11.78 -1.25 -1.21
CA LYS A 60 13.14 -1.83 -1.24
C LYS A 60 13.43 -2.53 -2.57
N ALA A 61 12.48 -3.31 -3.09
CA ALA A 61 12.63 -3.97 -4.38
C ALA A 61 12.80 -2.94 -5.51
N ALA A 62 11.95 -1.91 -5.54
CA ALA A 62 12.05 -0.84 -6.52
C ALA A 62 13.36 -0.05 -6.41
N ALA A 63 13.84 0.22 -5.20
CA ALA A 63 15.12 0.91 -5.01
C ALA A 63 16.30 0.09 -5.56
N ALA A 64 16.27 -1.24 -5.38
CA ALA A 64 17.25 -2.15 -5.97
C ALA A 64 17.18 -2.14 -7.51
N ASP A 65 15.97 -2.26 -8.09
CA ASP A 65 15.75 -2.28 -9.53
C ASP A 65 16.07 -0.95 -10.20
N MET A 66 15.81 0.17 -9.50
CA MET A 66 16.09 1.52 -9.99
C MET A 66 17.52 1.99 -9.66
N TRP A 67 18.27 1.27 -8.85
CA TRP A 67 19.62 1.63 -8.41
C TRP A 67 19.67 2.98 -7.67
N CYS A 68 18.71 3.23 -6.78
CA CYS A 68 18.70 4.42 -5.94
C CYS A 68 18.90 4.06 -4.45
N GLU A 69 19.37 5.02 -3.67
CA GLU A 69 19.39 4.92 -2.21
C GLU A 69 18.00 5.16 -1.64
N LEU A 70 17.56 4.28 -0.75
CA LEU A 70 16.27 4.39 -0.07
C LEU A 70 16.47 4.67 1.42
N ARG A 71 15.90 5.77 1.92
CA ARG A 71 15.87 6.10 3.34
C ARG A 71 14.46 5.92 3.88
N LEU A 72 14.25 4.88 4.67
CA LEU A 72 12.96 4.54 5.27
C LEU A 72 12.70 5.34 6.54
N LEU A 73 11.46 5.77 6.70
CA LEU A 73 10.91 6.42 7.89
C LEU A 73 9.67 5.67 8.34
N TYR A 74 9.38 5.73 9.64
CA TYR A 74 8.26 5.04 10.29
C TYR A 74 7.54 6.04 11.18
N SER A 75 6.27 6.29 10.90
CA SER A 75 5.51 7.36 11.56
C SER A 75 4.45 6.87 12.56
N ASP A 76 4.42 5.55 12.84
CA ASP A 76 3.48 4.95 13.80
C ASP A 76 2.00 5.31 13.49
N TRP A 77 1.67 5.48 12.19
CA TRP A 77 0.37 5.97 11.70
C TRP A 77 -0.04 7.34 12.27
N ASN A 78 0.91 8.09 12.82
CA ASN A 78 0.67 9.41 13.41
C ASN A 78 0.84 10.53 12.38
N PRO A 79 -0.21 11.30 12.05
CA PRO A 79 -0.15 12.37 11.06
C PRO A 79 0.87 13.47 11.38
N GLU A 80 1.04 13.83 12.66
CA GLU A 80 2.01 14.86 13.07
C GLU A 80 3.46 14.38 12.89
N THR A 81 3.70 13.09 13.11
CA THR A 81 5.00 12.48 12.82
C THR A 81 5.27 12.47 11.32
N MET A 82 4.28 12.12 10.48
CA MET A 82 4.39 12.17 9.01
C MET A 82 4.74 13.58 8.52
N ILE A 83 4.07 14.60 9.06
CA ILE A 83 4.36 16.02 8.74
C ILE A 83 5.78 16.40 9.15
N THR A 84 6.21 15.97 10.34
CA THR A 84 7.57 16.23 10.84
C THR A 84 8.63 15.54 9.98
N HIS A 85 8.41 14.27 9.61
CA HIS A 85 9.28 13.53 8.70
C HIS A 85 9.39 14.22 7.34
N PHE A 86 8.27 14.70 6.80
CA PHE A 86 8.30 15.38 5.52
C PHE A 86 9.09 16.71 5.59
N ARG A 87 8.91 17.51 6.65
CA ARG A 87 9.72 18.74 6.86
C ARG A 87 11.22 18.42 6.92
N ASN A 88 11.59 17.38 7.66
CA ASN A 88 12.97 16.92 7.78
C ASN A 88 13.52 16.44 6.43
N ALA A 89 12.72 15.72 5.65
CA ALA A 89 13.07 15.28 4.32
C ALA A 89 13.33 16.48 3.38
N VAL A 90 12.44 17.48 3.37
CA VAL A 90 12.61 18.70 2.57
C VAL A 90 13.89 19.44 2.96
N ALA A 91 14.21 19.53 4.25
CA ALA A 91 15.44 20.15 4.74
C ALA A 91 16.72 19.39 4.32
N ALA A 92 16.64 18.07 4.21
CA ALA A 92 17.74 17.22 3.77
C ALA A 92 17.97 17.25 2.24
N ARG A 93 17.04 17.80 1.47
CA ARG A 93 17.10 17.96 0.00
C ARG A 93 17.40 16.67 -0.76
N PRO A 94 16.66 15.59 -0.59
CA PRO A 94 16.80 14.39 -1.41
C PRO A 94 16.33 14.65 -2.84
N ASP A 95 16.55 13.67 -3.72
CA ASP A 95 16.01 13.74 -5.08
C ASP A 95 14.50 13.54 -5.12
N GLY A 96 13.98 12.70 -4.21
CA GLY A 96 12.56 12.43 -4.10
C GLY A 96 12.09 12.12 -2.69
N ILE A 97 10.79 12.33 -2.48
CA ILE A 97 10.10 12.01 -1.22
C ILE A 97 8.82 11.24 -1.56
N VAL A 98 8.63 10.10 -0.91
CA VAL A 98 7.39 9.33 -0.97
C VAL A 98 6.72 9.37 0.40
N VAL A 99 5.44 9.73 0.45
CA VAL A 99 4.67 9.93 1.69
C VAL A 99 3.36 9.19 1.66
N MET A 100 2.92 8.71 2.83
CA MET A 100 1.51 8.37 3.06
C MET A 100 0.69 9.67 3.10
N GLY A 101 -0.35 9.78 2.26
CA GLY A 101 -1.14 11.00 2.15
C GLY A 101 -2.09 11.30 3.33
N HIS A 102 -2.03 10.53 4.42
CA HIS A 102 -2.98 10.57 5.54
C HIS A 102 -3.23 11.96 6.16
N PRO A 103 -2.21 12.84 6.33
CA PRO A 103 -2.45 14.19 6.83
C PRO A 103 -3.34 15.07 5.92
N GLY A 104 -3.53 14.68 4.66
CA GLY A 104 -4.37 15.38 3.70
C GLY A 104 -3.73 16.60 3.03
N ASP A 105 -4.43 17.14 2.03
CA ASP A 105 -3.97 18.27 1.21
C ASP A 105 -3.66 19.54 2.01
N ALA A 106 -4.47 19.83 3.03
CA ALA A 106 -4.29 21.05 3.83
C ALA A 106 -2.95 21.05 4.59
N ALA A 107 -2.52 19.88 5.09
CA ALA A 107 -1.26 19.73 5.83
C ALA A 107 -0.05 19.58 4.89
N PHE A 108 -0.17 18.74 3.87
CA PHE A 108 0.95 18.43 2.99
C PHE A 108 1.12 19.42 1.84
N GLY A 109 0.07 20.09 1.37
CA GLY A 109 0.16 21.01 0.23
C GLY A 109 1.29 22.04 0.36
N PRO A 110 1.37 22.83 1.45
CA PRO A 110 2.44 23.80 1.64
C PRO A 110 3.85 23.17 1.69
N LEU A 111 3.97 21.94 2.20
CA LEU A 111 5.24 21.21 2.27
C LEU A 111 5.68 20.72 0.90
N VAL A 112 4.73 20.24 0.10
CA VAL A 112 4.95 19.88 -1.31
C VAL A 112 5.35 21.10 -2.12
N ASP A 113 4.70 22.25 -1.92
CA ASP A 113 5.07 23.52 -2.56
C ASP A 113 6.56 23.86 -2.28
N ALA A 114 7.00 23.68 -1.04
CA ALA A 114 8.39 23.91 -0.64
C ALA A 114 9.36 22.88 -1.25
N ALA A 115 8.97 21.61 -1.32
CA ALA A 115 9.77 20.55 -1.94
C ALA A 115 9.95 20.79 -3.45
N VAL A 116 8.87 21.07 -4.16
CA VAL A 116 8.88 21.33 -5.62
C VAL A 116 9.72 22.55 -5.97
N LYS A 117 9.68 23.62 -5.17
CA LYS A 117 10.56 24.80 -5.34
C LYS A 117 12.05 24.45 -5.25
N GLN A 118 12.40 23.39 -4.53
CA GLN A 118 13.78 22.89 -4.40
C GLN A 118 14.13 21.81 -5.45
N GLY A 119 13.22 21.51 -6.38
CA GLY A 119 13.42 20.48 -7.40
C GLY A 119 13.31 19.05 -6.88
N ILE A 120 12.69 18.86 -5.70
CA ILE A 120 12.41 17.55 -5.12
C ILE A 120 11.11 17.03 -5.74
N VAL A 121 11.14 15.80 -6.24
CA VAL A 121 9.94 15.11 -6.73
C VAL A 121 9.20 14.48 -5.55
N VAL A 122 7.89 14.65 -5.49
CA VAL A 122 7.07 14.07 -4.42
C VAL A 122 6.04 13.10 -5.01
N THR A 123 5.85 11.98 -4.34
CA THR A 123 4.78 11.02 -4.64
C THR A 123 3.99 10.72 -3.37
N SER A 124 2.66 10.81 -3.44
CA SER A 124 1.80 10.29 -2.38
C SER A 124 1.43 8.84 -2.67
N ILE A 125 1.30 8.04 -1.63
CA ILE A 125 0.83 6.66 -1.70
C ILE A 125 -0.32 6.45 -0.72
N ASP A 126 -1.11 5.40 -0.94
CA ASP A 126 -2.27 4.97 -0.12
C ASP A 126 -3.40 6.01 -0.05
N THR A 127 -3.11 7.24 0.29
CA THR A 127 -4.10 8.33 0.35
C THR A 127 -3.75 9.42 -0.64
N ALA A 128 -4.69 9.75 -1.51
CA ALA A 128 -4.52 10.78 -2.52
C ALA A 128 -4.46 12.19 -1.90
N LEU A 129 -3.75 13.07 -2.59
CA LEU A 129 -3.72 14.51 -2.32
C LEU A 129 -4.17 15.25 -3.60
N PRO A 130 -5.46 15.24 -3.92
CA PRO A 130 -5.96 15.63 -5.24
C PRO A 130 -5.70 17.09 -5.61
N GLU A 131 -5.83 18.02 -4.65
CA GLU A 131 -5.54 19.44 -4.89
C GLU A 131 -4.05 19.69 -5.12
N THR A 132 -3.21 19.04 -4.31
CA THR A 132 -1.74 19.10 -4.44
C THR A 132 -1.30 18.45 -5.74
N GLN A 133 -1.88 17.32 -6.12
CA GLN A 133 -1.59 16.65 -7.39
C GLN A 133 -2.00 17.53 -8.58
N ALA A 134 -3.15 18.16 -8.55
CA ALA A 134 -3.59 19.07 -9.61
C ALA A 134 -2.60 20.22 -9.82
N ARG A 135 -2.05 20.80 -8.72
CA ARG A 135 -1.07 21.88 -8.79
C ARG A 135 0.31 21.45 -9.29
N HIS A 136 0.76 20.25 -8.91
CA HIS A 136 2.17 19.84 -9.09
C HIS A 136 2.39 18.65 -10.01
N ARG A 137 1.34 18.08 -10.62
CA ARG A 137 1.45 16.94 -11.55
C ARG A 137 2.46 17.19 -12.66
N ALA A 138 2.45 18.38 -13.25
CA ALA A 138 3.40 18.77 -14.29
C ALA A 138 4.87 18.85 -13.79
N LYS A 139 5.09 18.87 -12.48
CA LYS A 139 6.40 18.83 -11.82
C LYS A 139 6.76 17.47 -11.24
N GLY A 140 6.04 16.41 -11.68
CA GLY A 140 6.31 15.04 -11.29
C GLY A 140 5.58 14.56 -10.04
N PHE A 141 4.65 15.37 -9.45
CA PHE A 141 3.87 14.88 -8.32
C PHE A 141 2.92 13.77 -8.76
N GLY A 142 3.16 12.55 -8.26
CA GLY A 142 2.37 11.36 -8.57
C GLY A 142 1.56 10.84 -7.38
N TYR A 143 0.65 9.93 -7.71
CA TYR A 143 -0.11 9.16 -6.74
C TYR A 143 -0.11 7.67 -7.09
N VAL A 144 0.08 6.82 -6.09
CA VAL A 144 -0.02 5.36 -6.23
C VAL A 144 -0.88 4.81 -5.09
N GLY A 145 -2.07 4.35 -5.41
CA GLY A 145 -3.02 3.87 -4.41
C GLY A 145 -4.41 3.68 -5.00
N THR A 146 -5.40 3.51 -4.15
CA THR A 146 -6.81 3.40 -4.55
C THR A 146 -7.58 4.66 -4.16
N ASP A 147 -8.71 4.94 -4.82
CA ASP A 147 -9.67 5.89 -4.29
C ASP A 147 -10.36 5.29 -3.06
N ASN A 148 -10.13 5.89 -1.90
CA ASN A 148 -10.63 5.37 -0.63
C ASN A 148 -12.17 5.27 -0.60
N TYR A 149 -12.89 6.25 -1.16
CA TYR A 149 -14.36 6.19 -1.18
C TYR A 149 -14.85 5.04 -2.05
N THR A 150 -14.34 4.93 -3.27
CA THR A 150 -14.70 3.87 -4.23
C THR A 150 -14.37 2.49 -3.68
N GLN A 151 -13.22 2.34 -3.01
CA GLN A 151 -12.82 1.07 -2.41
C GLN A 151 -13.74 0.67 -1.24
N GLY A 152 -14.09 1.61 -0.37
CA GLY A 152 -15.03 1.38 0.74
C GLY A 152 -16.42 1.00 0.25
N LYS A 153 -16.91 1.72 -0.77
CA LYS A 153 -18.19 1.44 -1.43
C LYS A 153 -18.19 0.03 -2.03
N ALA A 154 -17.17 -0.33 -2.80
CA ALA A 154 -17.08 -1.65 -3.43
C ALA A 154 -17.07 -2.80 -2.42
N LEU A 155 -16.34 -2.65 -1.29
CA LEU A 155 -16.37 -3.64 -0.22
C LEU A 155 -17.75 -3.78 0.41
N ALA A 156 -18.42 -2.67 0.71
CA ALA A 156 -19.75 -2.69 1.31
C ALA A 156 -20.81 -3.30 0.37
N GLU A 157 -20.79 -2.96 -0.91
CA GLU A 157 -21.64 -3.58 -1.94
C GLU A 157 -21.43 -5.09 -2.02
N GLU A 158 -20.19 -5.55 -1.98
CA GLU A 158 -19.87 -6.98 -2.02
C GLU A 158 -20.32 -7.69 -0.73
N VAL A 159 -20.17 -7.06 0.45
CA VAL A 159 -20.70 -7.58 1.71
C VAL A 159 -22.23 -7.72 1.65
N LEU A 160 -22.94 -6.68 1.21
CA LEU A 160 -24.39 -6.70 1.05
C LEU A 160 -24.85 -7.83 0.11
N ARG A 161 -24.16 -7.98 -1.01
CA ARG A 161 -24.46 -9.02 -2.00
C ARG A 161 -24.29 -10.44 -1.44
N ARG A 162 -23.26 -10.66 -0.60
CA ARG A 162 -22.92 -11.99 -0.06
C ARG A 162 -23.70 -12.38 1.19
N THR A 163 -24.06 -11.39 2.03
CA THR A 163 -24.67 -11.66 3.34
C THR A 163 -26.17 -11.64 3.34
N ASN A 164 -26.79 -11.08 2.27
CA ASN A 164 -28.25 -10.93 2.16
C ASN A 164 -28.87 -10.23 3.39
N LEU A 165 -28.17 -9.20 3.93
CA LEU A 165 -28.64 -8.40 5.05
C LEU A 165 -30.03 -7.82 4.76
N LYS A 166 -30.87 -7.76 5.78
CA LYS A 166 -32.21 -7.20 5.73
C LYS A 166 -32.27 -5.88 6.45
N LYS A 167 -33.28 -5.10 6.15
CA LYS A 167 -33.58 -3.87 6.90
C LYS A 167 -33.68 -4.16 8.39
N GLY A 168 -32.93 -3.42 9.20
CA GLY A 168 -32.85 -3.57 10.64
C GLY A 168 -31.79 -4.58 11.12
N ASP A 169 -31.18 -5.35 10.24
CA ASP A 169 -30.00 -6.17 10.60
C ASP A 169 -28.85 -5.27 11.05
N ARG A 170 -27.99 -5.78 11.93
CA ARG A 170 -26.93 -4.99 12.55
C ARG A 170 -25.55 -5.30 11.94
N ALA A 171 -24.82 -4.23 11.65
CA ALA A 171 -23.41 -4.28 11.27
C ALA A 171 -22.57 -3.41 12.20
N PHE A 172 -21.39 -3.87 12.56
CA PHE A 172 -20.37 -3.09 13.25
C PHE A 172 -19.31 -2.63 12.24
N VAL A 173 -19.10 -1.32 12.14
CA VAL A 173 -18.04 -0.72 11.30
C VAL A 173 -17.01 -0.07 12.19
N TRP A 174 -15.77 -0.56 12.13
CA TRP A 174 -14.66 -0.08 12.91
C TRP A 174 -13.65 0.60 11.99
N GLY A 175 -13.54 1.92 12.06
CA GLY A 175 -12.85 2.69 11.02
C GLY A 175 -12.15 3.96 11.49
N LEU A 176 -11.66 4.73 10.52
CA LEU A 176 -10.79 5.90 10.70
C LEU A 176 -11.41 7.18 10.10
N LYS A 177 -12.70 7.43 10.32
CA LYS A 177 -13.39 8.63 9.76
C LYS A 177 -12.73 9.96 10.15
N ARG A 178 -11.99 10.00 11.28
CA ARG A 178 -11.28 11.19 11.76
C ARG A 178 -10.15 11.66 10.85
N ILE A 179 -9.62 10.77 9.99
CA ILE A 179 -8.46 11.08 9.15
C ILE A 179 -8.95 11.65 7.81
N PRO A 180 -8.55 12.87 7.42
CA PRO A 180 -8.91 13.45 6.14
C PRO A 180 -8.56 12.51 4.97
N ASP A 181 -9.39 12.50 3.93
CA ASP A 181 -9.31 11.65 2.74
C ASP A 181 -9.22 10.14 3.02
N ARG A 182 -8.36 9.69 3.93
CA ARG A 182 -8.27 8.29 4.37
C ARG A 182 -9.58 7.79 4.99
N GLY A 183 -10.26 8.64 5.74
CA GLY A 183 -11.54 8.33 6.39
C GLY A 183 -12.72 8.17 5.44
N ARG A 184 -12.59 8.60 4.18
CA ARG A 184 -13.63 8.46 3.15
C ARG A 184 -14.00 6.99 2.89
N ARG A 185 -13.08 6.06 3.14
CA ARG A 185 -13.33 4.63 3.00
C ARG A 185 -14.34 4.12 4.04
N ALA A 186 -14.14 4.44 5.31
CA ALA A 186 -15.11 4.13 6.37
C ALA A 186 -16.44 4.87 6.18
N GLN A 187 -16.39 6.11 5.71
CA GLN A 187 -17.58 6.87 5.37
C GLN A 187 -18.43 6.15 4.31
N ALA A 188 -17.83 5.75 3.19
CA ALA A 188 -18.52 5.05 2.12
C ALA A 188 -19.15 3.73 2.60
N ILE A 189 -18.44 2.96 3.45
CA ILE A 189 -18.96 1.72 4.02
C ILE A 189 -20.23 1.98 4.81
N VAL A 190 -20.21 2.97 5.71
CA VAL A 190 -21.39 3.32 6.55
C VAL A 190 -22.55 3.77 5.68
N GLU A 191 -22.30 4.70 4.74
CA GLU A 191 -23.35 5.21 3.84
C GLU A 191 -24.03 4.08 3.04
N MET A 192 -23.27 3.15 2.48
CA MET A 192 -23.82 2.03 1.69
C MET A 192 -24.66 1.08 2.54
N LEU A 193 -24.23 0.76 3.76
CA LEU A 193 -24.96 -0.11 4.68
C LEU A 193 -26.25 0.56 5.15
N GLU A 194 -26.19 1.85 5.53
CA GLU A 194 -27.35 2.62 5.96
C GLU A 194 -28.39 2.80 4.83
N GLN A 195 -27.93 3.04 3.59
CA GLN A 195 -28.81 3.10 2.41
C GLN A 195 -29.52 1.77 2.15
N ALA A 196 -28.91 0.65 2.48
CA ALA A 196 -29.54 -0.66 2.44
C ALA A 196 -30.48 -0.94 3.63
N GLY A 197 -30.61 0.00 4.56
CA GLY A 197 -31.46 -0.11 5.75
C GLY A 197 -30.84 -0.92 6.89
N VAL A 198 -29.53 -1.19 6.84
CA VAL A 198 -28.79 -1.86 7.91
C VAL A 198 -28.56 -0.88 9.06
N THR A 199 -28.72 -1.36 10.30
CA THR A 199 -28.36 -0.60 11.50
C THR A 199 -26.85 -0.66 11.68
N VAL A 200 -26.16 0.49 11.59
CA VAL A 200 -24.69 0.56 11.67
C VAL A 200 -24.27 1.08 13.03
N ASP A 201 -23.53 0.24 13.77
CA ASP A 201 -22.75 0.68 14.91
C ASP A 201 -21.36 1.07 14.42
N TYR A 202 -21.09 2.38 14.35
CA TYR A 202 -19.77 2.87 13.98
C TYR A 202 -18.93 3.14 15.23
N GLN A 203 -17.68 2.69 15.20
CA GLN A 203 -16.68 3.04 16.22
C GLN A 203 -15.39 3.52 15.55
N GLU A 204 -14.85 4.62 16.09
CA GLU A 204 -13.55 5.14 15.65
C GLU A 204 -12.41 4.28 16.19
N ILE A 205 -11.41 3.99 15.36
CA ILE A 205 -10.15 3.38 15.79
C ILE A 205 -9.34 4.46 16.52
N THR A 206 -9.02 4.22 17.80
CA THR A 206 -8.21 5.17 18.57
C THR A 206 -6.76 5.18 18.13
N PRO A 207 -5.99 6.26 18.36
CA PRO A 207 -4.57 6.30 18.01
C PRO A 207 -3.75 5.17 18.62
N GLU A 208 -4.08 4.73 19.84
CA GLU A 208 -3.39 3.63 20.52
C GLU A 208 -3.61 2.30 19.82
N ILE A 209 -4.85 2.03 19.39
CA ILE A 209 -5.22 0.81 18.65
C ILE A 209 -4.71 0.86 17.21
N ASP A 210 -4.69 2.03 16.60
CA ASP A 210 -4.11 2.27 15.27
C ASP A 210 -2.62 1.88 15.25
N LYS A 211 -1.89 2.29 16.31
CA LYS A 211 -0.49 1.97 16.52
C LYS A 211 -0.26 0.51 16.92
N ASP A 212 -1.08 -0.04 17.82
CA ASP A 212 -0.98 -1.42 18.31
C ASP A 212 -2.34 -2.15 18.19
N PRO A 213 -2.59 -2.82 17.05
CA PRO A 213 -3.86 -3.50 16.77
C PRO A 213 -4.23 -4.63 17.75
N VAL A 214 -3.26 -5.15 18.53
CA VAL A 214 -3.53 -6.19 19.55
C VAL A 214 -4.45 -5.65 20.65
N LEU A 215 -4.37 -4.36 20.93
CA LEU A 215 -5.21 -3.67 21.92
C LEU A 215 -6.69 -3.64 21.54
N GLY A 216 -7.04 -4.04 20.34
CA GLY A 216 -8.41 -4.04 19.82
C GLY A 216 -9.32 -5.15 20.34
N ALA A 217 -8.79 -6.20 20.99
CA ALA A 217 -9.59 -7.33 21.45
C ALA A 217 -10.79 -6.96 22.34
N PRO A 218 -10.68 -6.03 23.32
CA PRO A 218 -11.80 -5.59 24.15
C PRO A 218 -12.92 -4.89 23.36
N VAL A 219 -12.59 -4.22 22.25
CA VAL A 219 -13.56 -3.53 21.39
C VAL A 219 -14.49 -4.55 20.74
N VAL A 220 -13.92 -5.59 20.13
CA VAL A 220 -14.70 -6.65 19.47
C VAL A 220 -15.55 -7.41 20.50
N ALA A 221 -14.97 -7.81 21.63
CA ALA A 221 -15.69 -8.49 22.70
C ALA A 221 -16.82 -7.62 23.27
N GLY A 222 -16.57 -6.34 23.50
CA GLY A 222 -17.55 -5.38 24.00
C GLY A 222 -18.70 -5.13 23.02
N GLN A 223 -18.41 -5.04 21.71
CA GLN A 223 -19.44 -4.90 20.68
C GLN A 223 -20.35 -6.13 20.65
N LEU A 224 -19.79 -7.32 20.58
CA LEU A 224 -20.58 -8.56 20.51
C LEU A 224 -21.30 -8.87 21.82
N GLY A 225 -20.77 -8.44 22.95
CA GLY A 225 -21.44 -8.55 24.25
C GLY A 225 -22.66 -7.64 24.37
N ARG A 226 -22.57 -6.41 23.89
CA ARG A 226 -23.69 -5.44 23.88
C ARG A 226 -24.72 -5.76 22.78
N HIS A 227 -24.25 -6.24 21.64
CA HIS A 227 -25.05 -6.46 20.43
C HIS A 227 -24.79 -7.87 19.86
N PRO A 228 -25.29 -8.92 20.53
CA PRO A 228 -25.10 -10.31 20.07
C PRO A 228 -25.82 -10.61 18.74
N ASP A 229 -26.66 -9.70 18.29
CA ASP A 229 -27.36 -9.71 17.00
C ASP A 229 -26.51 -9.14 15.85
N THR A 230 -25.25 -8.75 16.10
CA THR A 230 -24.33 -8.27 15.06
C THR A 230 -24.04 -9.36 14.03
N LYS A 231 -24.47 -9.16 12.79
CA LYS A 231 -24.29 -10.12 11.69
C LYS A 231 -22.99 -9.92 10.93
N VAL A 232 -22.55 -8.66 10.83
CA VAL A 232 -21.39 -8.27 10.03
C VAL A 232 -20.48 -7.37 10.84
N ILE A 233 -19.18 -7.59 10.71
CA ILE A 233 -18.12 -6.69 11.18
C ILE A 233 -17.31 -6.26 9.95
N ILE A 234 -17.16 -4.94 9.73
CA ILE A 234 -16.26 -4.41 8.71
C ILE A 234 -15.17 -3.59 9.39
N VAL A 235 -13.92 -3.97 9.14
CA VAL A 235 -12.74 -3.33 9.74
C VAL A 235 -12.00 -2.53 8.67
N ASP A 236 -12.01 -1.21 8.80
CA ASP A 236 -11.35 -0.29 7.86
C ASP A 236 -9.86 -0.07 8.22
N HIS A 237 -9.12 -1.15 8.50
CA HIS A 237 -7.70 -1.10 8.82
C HIS A 237 -7.03 -2.45 8.58
N GLY A 238 -5.93 -2.48 7.79
CA GLY A 238 -5.27 -3.73 7.40
C GLY A 238 -4.70 -4.53 8.57
N SER A 239 -3.96 -3.86 9.46
CA SER A 239 -3.35 -4.54 10.62
C SER A 239 -4.40 -5.01 11.65
N LEU A 240 -5.52 -4.30 11.79
CA LEU A 240 -6.66 -4.77 12.60
C LEU A 240 -7.38 -5.94 11.93
N THR A 241 -7.55 -5.92 10.60
CA THR A 241 -8.09 -7.07 9.86
C THR A 241 -7.25 -8.33 10.12
N ALA A 242 -5.93 -8.18 10.16
CA ALA A 242 -5.00 -9.25 10.49
C ALA A 242 -5.19 -9.83 11.91
N GLN A 243 -5.65 -9.01 12.87
CA GLN A 243 -5.90 -9.44 14.25
C GLN A 243 -7.32 -10.01 14.47
N MET A 244 -8.24 -9.87 13.51
CA MET A 244 -9.64 -10.29 13.73
C MET A 244 -9.80 -11.76 14.10
N GLY A 245 -8.99 -12.66 13.56
CA GLY A 245 -8.99 -14.06 13.96
C GLY A 245 -8.69 -14.24 15.47
N ASN A 246 -7.73 -13.50 15.99
CA ASN A 246 -7.37 -13.53 17.42
C ASN A 246 -8.44 -12.84 18.28
N HIS A 247 -8.94 -11.67 17.85
CA HIS A 247 -9.96 -10.92 18.58
C HIS A 247 -11.25 -11.74 18.76
N LEU A 248 -11.70 -12.39 17.70
CA LEU A 248 -12.90 -13.25 17.72
C LEU A 248 -12.70 -14.50 18.58
N LYS A 249 -11.52 -15.15 18.49
CA LYS A 249 -11.17 -16.28 19.38
C LYS A 249 -11.22 -15.87 20.85
N ASN A 250 -10.62 -14.72 21.18
CA ASN A 250 -10.61 -14.17 22.55
C ASN A 250 -12.02 -13.81 23.04
N ALA A 251 -12.92 -13.40 22.13
CA ALA A 251 -14.33 -13.18 22.42
C ALA A 251 -15.18 -14.46 22.46
N GLY A 252 -14.58 -15.64 22.30
CA GLY A 252 -15.29 -16.93 22.30
C GLY A 252 -16.14 -17.19 21.04
N VAL A 253 -15.93 -16.42 19.97
CA VAL A 253 -16.69 -16.54 18.72
C VAL A 253 -16.10 -17.68 17.87
N LYS A 254 -16.96 -18.55 17.36
CA LYS A 254 -16.55 -19.64 16.45
C LYS A 254 -16.38 -19.13 15.01
N PRO A 255 -15.56 -19.80 14.18
CA PRO A 255 -15.46 -19.48 12.75
C PRO A 255 -16.85 -19.45 12.08
N ASN A 256 -17.01 -18.58 11.10
CA ASN A 256 -18.24 -18.42 10.29
C ASN A 256 -19.52 -18.08 11.09
N THR A 257 -19.40 -17.61 12.34
CA THR A 257 -20.56 -17.19 13.15
C THR A 257 -20.97 -15.74 12.83
N VAL A 258 -19.99 -14.86 12.66
CA VAL A 258 -20.16 -13.46 12.24
C VAL A 258 -19.43 -13.28 10.92
N TYR A 259 -20.04 -12.59 9.97
CA TYR A 259 -19.38 -12.27 8.70
C TYR A 259 -18.39 -11.13 8.90
N VAL A 260 -17.12 -11.36 8.66
CA VAL A 260 -16.07 -10.34 8.81
C VAL A 260 -15.50 -9.98 7.46
N ALA A 261 -15.51 -8.68 7.16
CA ALA A 261 -14.85 -8.11 6.00
C ALA A 261 -13.83 -7.05 6.42
N GLY A 262 -12.80 -6.84 5.60
CA GLY A 262 -11.78 -5.85 5.90
C GLY A 262 -10.90 -5.51 4.71
N PHE A 263 -9.73 -5.00 5.01
CA PHE A 263 -8.78 -4.55 4.00
C PHE A 263 -7.42 -5.19 4.21
N SER A 264 -6.69 -5.31 3.10
CA SER A 264 -5.31 -5.78 3.01
C SER A 264 -5.12 -7.25 3.35
N LEU A 265 -4.30 -7.90 2.56
CA LEU A 265 -3.85 -9.26 2.79
C LEU A 265 -2.51 -9.23 3.52
N SER A 266 -2.37 -10.12 4.48
CA SER A 266 -1.13 -10.37 5.23
C SER A 266 -1.09 -11.86 5.57
N PRO A 267 0.03 -12.41 6.07
CA PRO A 267 0.06 -13.80 6.51
C PRO A 267 -1.03 -14.14 7.53
N ALA A 268 -1.28 -13.24 8.48
CA ALA A 268 -2.31 -13.43 9.51
C ALA A 268 -3.74 -13.30 8.94
N THR A 269 -3.97 -12.36 8.02
CA THR A 269 -5.25 -12.23 7.32
C THR A 269 -5.53 -13.46 6.46
N ALA A 270 -4.54 -13.97 5.73
CA ALA A 270 -4.67 -15.19 4.94
C ALA A 270 -5.06 -16.39 5.81
N ALA A 271 -4.37 -16.57 6.94
CA ALA A 271 -4.71 -17.61 7.90
C ALA A 271 -6.13 -17.44 8.49
N ALA A 272 -6.56 -16.19 8.74
CA ALA A 272 -7.91 -15.91 9.24
C ALA A 272 -8.99 -16.24 8.20
N ILE A 273 -8.71 -16.03 6.90
CA ILE A 273 -9.61 -16.45 5.79
C ILE A 273 -9.65 -17.98 5.72
N GLU A 274 -8.50 -18.65 5.69
CA GLU A 274 -8.38 -20.11 5.63
C GLU A 274 -9.12 -20.79 6.79
N ASN A 275 -9.10 -20.16 7.98
CA ASN A 275 -9.76 -20.67 9.20
C ASN A 275 -11.20 -20.18 9.39
N GLY A 276 -11.77 -19.38 8.47
CA GLY A 276 -13.15 -18.91 8.50
C GLY A 276 -13.46 -17.83 9.53
N TYR A 277 -12.46 -17.09 10.04
CA TYR A 277 -12.66 -15.92 10.89
C TYR A 277 -12.79 -14.61 10.12
N VAL A 278 -12.29 -14.56 8.90
CA VAL A 278 -12.49 -13.45 7.96
C VAL A 278 -13.04 -14.04 6.66
N GLN A 279 -14.10 -13.47 6.11
CA GLN A 279 -14.73 -13.99 4.92
C GLN A 279 -14.37 -13.23 3.65
N LEU A 280 -14.02 -11.94 3.78
CA LEU A 280 -13.80 -11.07 2.64
C LEU A 280 -12.76 -10.00 2.93
N VAL A 281 -11.85 -9.80 1.99
CA VAL A 281 -10.87 -8.72 2.07
C VAL A 281 -10.80 -7.98 0.74
N SER A 282 -10.86 -6.66 0.79
CA SER A 282 -10.47 -5.79 -0.32
C SER A 282 -8.97 -5.49 -0.21
N GLU A 283 -8.23 -5.79 -1.26
CA GLU A 283 -6.79 -5.63 -1.28
C GLU A 283 -6.39 -4.40 -2.08
N ALA A 284 -5.67 -3.50 -1.42
CA ALA A 284 -5.11 -2.29 -2.02
C ALA A 284 -3.70 -2.49 -2.62
N GLN A 285 -3.17 -3.71 -2.56
CA GLN A 285 -1.84 -4.08 -3.09
C GLN A 285 -0.70 -3.21 -2.55
N PRO A 286 -0.44 -3.21 -1.24
CA PRO A 286 0.51 -2.31 -0.60
C PRO A 286 1.96 -2.46 -1.11
N TYR A 287 2.38 -3.67 -1.52
CA TYR A 287 3.66 -3.87 -2.19
C TYR A 287 3.79 -3.05 -3.47
N VAL A 288 2.73 -3.05 -4.29
CA VAL A 288 2.68 -2.30 -5.55
C VAL A 288 2.72 -0.79 -5.29
N MET A 289 2.06 -0.32 -4.22
CA MET A 289 2.15 1.09 -3.80
C MET A 289 3.59 1.49 -3.46
N GLY A 290 4.28 0.69 -2.66
CA GLY A 290 5.68 0.93 -2.31
C GLY A 290 6.59 0.90 -3.53
N TYR A 291 6.43 -0.11 -4.39
CA TYR A 291 7.23 -0.30 -5.59
C TYR A 291 7.07 0.87 -6.57
N PHE A 292 5.85 1.15 -7.00
CA PHE A 292 5.61 2.22 -7.98
C PHE A 292 5.74 3.62 -7.38
N GLY A 293 5.62 3.78 -6.07
CA GLY A 293 5.96 5.04 -5.39
C GLY A 293 7.41 5.45 -5.65
N VAL A 294 8.35 4.52 -5.51
CA VAL A 294 9.77 4.75 -5.82
C VAL A 294 10.01 4.89 -7.31
N VAL A 295 9.49 3.96 -8.13
CA VAL A 295 9.68 3.96 -9.60
C VAL A 295 9.23 5.28 -10.22
N GLN A 296 8.01 5.73 -9.92
CA GLN A 296 7.49 6.97 -10.46
C GLN A 296 8.32 8.18 -10.03
N THR A 297 8.77 8.21 -8.76
CA THR A 297 9.60 9.31 -8.23
C THR A 297 10.94 9.38 -8.97
N VAL A 298 11.62 8.24 -9.14
CA VAL A 298 12.90 8.15 -9.87
C VAL A 298 12.74 8.55 -11.34
N LEU A 299 11.72 8.01 -12.02
CA LEU A 299 11.48 8.31 -13.44
C LEU A 299 11.14 9.79 -13.67
N SER A 300 10.29 10.38 -12.80
CA SER A 300 9.95 11.80 -12.88
C SER A 300 11.16 12.68 -12.60
N LYS A 301 12.01 12.33 -11.62
CA LYS A 301 13.24 13.05 -11.32
C LYS A 301 14.25 12.97 -12.48
N LYS A 302 14.44 11.78 -13.05
CA LYS A 302 15.43 11.53 -14.09
C LYS A 302 15.08 12.15 -15.42
N TYR A 303 13.81 11.99 -15.83
CA TYR A 303 13.37 12.27 -17.19
C TYR A 303 12.38 13.43 -17.29
N GLY A 304 11.99 14.04 -16.17
CA GLY A 304 11.03 15.14 -16.14
C GLY A 304 9.60 14.71 -16.53
N PHE A 305 9.26 13.43 -16.30
CA PHE A 305 7.89 12.98 -16.57
C PHE A 305 6.91 13.67 -15.62
N THR A 306 5.70 13.92 -16.13
CA THR A 306 4.57 14.34 -15.29
C THR A 306 4.22 13.24 -14.30
N GLY A 307 3.69 13.61 -13.14
CA GLY A 307 3.29 12.64 -12.12
C GLY A 307 2.24 11.65 -12.62
N PHE A 308 2.43 10.36 -12.32
CA PHE A 308 1.51 9.29 -12.66
C PHE A 308 0.38 9.19 -11.63
N SER A 309 -0.77 8.68 -12.05
CA SER A 309 -1.82 8.18 -11.16
C SER A 309 -1.95 6.69 -11.42
N ILE A 310 -1.52 5.87 -10.48
CA ILE A 310 -1.54 4.42 -10.60
C ILE A 310 -2.57 3.88 -9.61
N ASP A 311 -3.67 3.35 -10.15
CA ASP A 311 -4.67 2.69 -9.33
C ASP A 311 -4.19 1.26 -9.00
N THR A 312 -4.03 0.98 -7.71
CA THR A 312 -3.66 -0.33 -7.19
C THR A 312 -4.87 -1.09 -6.65
N GLY A 313 -6.07 -0.53 -6.84
CA GLY A 313 -7.29 -0.96 -6.18
C GLY A 313 -7.82 -2.30 -6.59
N GLY A 314 -8.61 -2.83 -5.72
CA GLY A 314 -9.82 -3.56 -5.95
C GLY A 314 -9.75 -5.06 -6.10
N GLY A 315 -8.67 -5.74 -5.80
CA GLY A 315 -8.72 -7.20 -5.68
C GLY A 315 -9.60 -7.63 -4.51
N ILE A 316 -10.55 -8.53 -4.74
CA ILE A 316 -11.32 -9.19 -3.67
C ILE A 316 -10.69 -10.55 -3.38
N VAL A 317 -10.36 -10.78 -2.11
CA VAL A 317 -9.80 -12.06 -1.62
C VAL A 317 -10.76 -12.69 -0.62
N ASP A 318 -11.04 -13.97 -0.82
CA ASP A 318 -11.93 -14.79 0.01
C ASP A 318 -11.46 -16.26 0.01
N ALA A 319 -12.24 -17.15 0.62
CA ALA A 319 -11.93 -18.59 0.70
C ALA A 319 -11.79 -19.26 -0.69
N ALA A 320 -12.42 -18.72 -1.74
CA ALA A 320 -12.38 -19.33 -3.06
C ALA A 320 -11.05 -19.08 -3.79
N ASN A 321 -10.38 -17.96 -3.51
CA ASN A 321 -9.18 -17.56 -4.21
C ASN A 321 -7.92 -17.38 -3.33
N ILE A 322 -8.06 -17.49 -1.99
CA ILE A 322 -6.94 -17.34 -1.05
C ILE A 322 -5.77 -18.29 -1.38
N GLY A 323 -6.05 -19.51 -1.86
CA GLY A 323 -5.02 -20.47 -2.23
C GLY A 323 -4.05 -19.98 -3.30
N ALA A 324 -4.50 -19.11 -4.20
CA ALA A 324 -3.65 -18.55 -5.25
C ALA A 324 -2.68 -17.46 -4.73
N VAL A 325 -2.98 -16.83 -3.60
CA VAL A 325 -2.23 -15.65 -3.10
C VAL A 325 -1.61 -15.83 -1.72
N SER A 326 -2.03 -16.84 -0.95
CA SER A 326 -1.56 -17.10 0.42
C SER A 326 -0.03 -17.27 0.51
N ALA A 327 0.58 -17.95 -0.45
CA ALA A 327 2.02 -18.13 -0.50
C ALA A 327 2.78 -16.80 -0.65
N PHE A 328 2.24 -15.86 -1.43
CA PHE A 328 2.80 -14.54 -1.63
C PHE A 328 2.58 -13.63 -0.41
N ALA A 329 1.43 -13.76 0.27
CA ALA A 329 1.18 -13.09 1.53
C ALA A 329 2.23 -13.48 2.58
N LYS A 330 2.56 -14.78 2.70
CA LYS A 330 3.61 -15.29 3.60
C LYS A 330 5.01 -14.75 3.28
N GLN A 331 5.25 -14.33 2.05
CA GLN A 331 6.50 -13.70 1.62
C GLN A 331 6.50 -12.18 1.80
N GLY A 332 5.43 -11.57 2.30
CA GLY A 332 5.30 -10.12 2.42
C GLY A 332 5.25 -9.39 1.08
N LEU A 333 4.66 -10.05 0.07
CA LEU A 333 4.42 -9.49 -1.26
C LEU A 333 2.95 -9.08 -1.45
N ARG A 334 2.11 -9.49 -0.51
CA ARG A 334 0.68 -9.14 -0.50
C ARG A 334 0.16 -8.97 0.92
#